data_0b9aa8368f7a2b73365eb5a1816069aa
#
_entry.id   0b9aa8368f7a2b73365eb5a1816069aa
#
_cell.length_a   1.000
_cell.length_b   1.000
_cell.length_c   1.000
_cell.angle_alpha   90.00
_cell.angle_beta   90.00
_cell.angle_gamma   90.00
#
_symmetry.space_group_name_H-M   'P 1'
#
loop_
_entity.id
_entity.type
_entity.pdbx_description
1 polymer ?
#
loop_
_entity_poly.entity_id
_entity_poly.type
_entity_poly.pdbx_seq_one_letter_code
_entity_poly.pdbx_strand_id
1 'polypeptide(L)'
;MIGLDTIFATIDSSGAIYYAIDEEPSANFIWDTLENAFTTITSSRQELNWWGEDSDGSVEGYYYKWSNDTVWSYTELESGVFYVPIRSELDVFSFQVKAVDNLGNEDPTPSKLTLPIKNSSPEIAFRYLSNPLIADIGSDTSFTFPTRTFVWDLYDQDGNETITDVYYSIDDTCVSCWIRLDGDETSITLNNLEPGERKFFAKCKDIAGDESRIIQFPDSSEQDNAQIWYVKPIRGDILIVDDYPLDNANNALSWYLSMMDTL
;
A
#
# COMPACT_ATOMS: atom_id res chain seq x y z
N MET A 1 -11.12 9.25 10.31
CA MET A 1 -12.37 8.49 10.59
C MET A 1 -13.12 8.50 9.29
N ILE A 2 -13.17 7.37 8.61
CA ILE A 2 -13.81 7.22 7.29
C ILE A 2 -15.28 7.20 7.55
N GLY A 3 -16.04 8.10 6.90
CA GLY A 3 -17.49 8.15 7.00
C GLY A 3 -18.08 6.81 6.54
N LEU A 4 -18.97 6.24 7.34
CA LEU A 4 -19.76 5.08 6.98
C LEU A 4 -20.92 5.60 6.13
N ASP A 5 -20.87 5.35 4.83
CA ASP A 5 -22.03 5.58 3.97
C ASP A 5 -23.03 4.44 4.19
N THR A 6 -24.22 4.80 4.68
CA THR A 6 -25.28 3.82 4.91
C THR A 6 -26.27 3.85 3.76
N ILE A 7 -26.46 2.72 3.10
CA ILE A 7 -27.43 2.52 2.04
C ILE A 7 -28.64 1.79 2.64
N PHE A 8 -29.82 2.33 2.46
CA PHE A 8 -31.07 1.71 2.84
C PHE A 8 -31.84 1.31 1.60
N ALA A 9 -32.28 0.09 1.55
CA ALA A 9 -33.15 -0.43 0.50
C ALA A 9 -34.43 -0.99 1.11
N THR A 10 -35.59 -0.59 0.58
CA THR A 10 -36.89 -1.15 0.96
C THR A 10 -37.42 -1.91 -0.23
N ILE A 11 -37.74 -3.17 -0.03
CA ILE A 11 -38.44 -4.01 -0.98
C ILE A 11 -39.90 -4.16 -0.54
N ASP A 12 -40.77 -3.91 -1.45
CA ASP A 12 -42.18 -4.29 -1.44
C ASP A 12 -42.59 -4.56 -2.89
N SER A 13 -43.84 -4.73 -3.14
CA SER A 13 -44.37 -4.83 -4.52
C SER A 13 -44.07 -3.61 -5.41
N SER A 14 -43.50 -2.53 -4.84
CA SER A 14 -43.16 -1.28 -5.53
C SER A 14 -41.66 -1.03 -5.68
N GLY A 15 -40.78 -1.85 -5.06
CA GLY A 15 -39.35 -1.75 -5.28
C GLY A 15 -38.49 -1.20 -4.12
N ALA A 16 -37.19 -1.08 -4.31
CA ALA A 16 -36.24 -0.66 -3.32
C ALA A 16 -36.10 0.85 -3.17
N ILE A 17 -35.97 1.33 -1.95
CA ILE A 17 -35.68 2.73 -1.62
C ILE A 17 -34.27 2.79 -1.01
N TYR A 18 -33.52 3.77 -1.45
CA TYR A 18 -32.13 3.96 -1.07
C TYR A 18 -31.91 5.32 -0.39
N TYR A 19 -31.11 5.32 0.67
CA TYR A 19 -30.56 6.53 1.29
C TYR A 19 -29.05 6.38 1.50
N ALA A 20 -28.31 7.43 1.20
CA ALA A 20 -27.00 7.66 1.77
C ALA A 20 -27.19 8.60 2.97
N ILE A 21 -26.85 8.15 4.18
CA ILE A 21 -26.83 9.00 5.35
C ILE A 21 -25.37 9.28 5.67
N ASP A 22 -24.98 10.52 5.47
CA ASP A 22 -23.75 11.05 6.04
C ASP A 22 -24.12 11.72 7.36
N GLU A 23 -23.68 11.16 8.48
CA GLU A 23 -24.09 11.64 9.81
C GLU A 23 -23.29 12.86 10.28
N GLU A 24 -22.13 13.17 9.67
CA GLU A 24 -21.41 14.41 9.98
C GLU A 24 -20.67 14.96 8.74
N PRO A 25 -20.70 16.27 8.51
CA PRO A 25 -19.93 16.89 7.44
C PRO A 25 -18.45 16.76 7.77
N SER A 26 -17.75 15.86 7.11
CA SER A 26 -16.30 15.81 7.16
C SER A 26 -15.73 16.98 6.36
N ALA A 27 -14.48 17.37 6.67
CA ALA A 27 -13.80 18.49 5.99
C ALA A 27 -13.54 18.27 4.49
N ASN A 28 -14.08 17.23 3.88
CA ASN A 28 -13.86 16.78 2.52
C ASN A 28 -15.09 16.96 1.59
N PHE A 29 -16.06 17.79 1.95
CA PHE A 29 -17.20 18.08 1.08
C PHE A 29 -16.79 19.01 -0.07
N ILE A 30 -17.09 18.58 -1.31
CA ILE A 30 -17.16 19.49 -2.44
C ILE A 30 -18.61 19.92 -2.62
N TRP A 31 -18.85 21.23 -2.57
CA TRP A 31 -20.13 21.80 -2.94
C TRP A 31 -20.21 21.89 -4.45
N ASP A 32 -21.12 21.16 -5.07
CA ASP A 32 -21.53 21.48 -6.43
C ASP A 32 -22.52 22.66 -6.36
N THR A 33 -22.06 23.82 -6.79
CA THR A 33 -22.85 25.06 -6.78
C THR A 33 -23.99 25.06 -7.78
N LEU A 34 -24.06 24.06 -8.69
CA LEU A 34 -25.07 24.01 -9.74
C LEU A 34 -26.31 23.22 -9.35
N GLU A 35 -26.25 22.30 -8.41
CA GLU A 35 -27.38 21.43 -8.06
C GLU A 35 -27.70 21.35 -6.56
N ASN A 36 -27.01 22.08 -5.69
CA ASN A 36 -27.12 21.95 -4.21
C ASN A 36 -26.93 20.50 -3.70
N ALA A 37 -26.24 19.66 -4.44
CA ALA A 37 -25.91 18.32 -4.02
C ALA A 37 -24.53 18.33 -3.36
N PHE A 38 -24.46 17.80 -2.16
CA PHE A 38 -23.19 17.53 -1.50
C PHE A 38 -22.60 16.27 -2.09
N THR A 39 -21.40 16.35 -2.63
CA THR A 39 -20.68 15.19 -3.07
C THR A 39 -19.45 15.04 -2.18
N THR A 40 -19.42 14.01 -1.35
CA THR A 40 -18.25 13.67 -0.56
C THR A 40 -17.25 12.97 -1.46
N ILE A 41 -16.03 13.48 -1.54
CA ILE A 41 -14.92 12.75 -2.17
C ILE A 41 -14.40 11.74 -1.15
N THR A 42 -14.35 10.48 -1.56
CA THR A 42 -13.95 9.36 -0.72
C THR A 42 -12.70 8.69 -1.27
N SER A 43 -12.10 7.80 -0.48
CA SER A 43 -11.02 6.92 -0.91
C SER A 43 -11.55 5.69 -1.64
N SER A 44 -10.67 4.89 -2.24
CA SER A 44 -11.03 3.65 -2.94
C SER A 44 -11.62 2.60 -2.01
N ARG A 45 -11.19 2.55 -0.73
CA ARG A 45 -11.78 1.65 0.26
C ARG A 45 -13.13 2.19 0.70
N GLN A 46 -14.21 1.49 0.30
CA GLN A 46 -15.59 1.81 0.65
C GLN A 46 -16.15 0.77 1.62
N GLU A 47 -16.73 1.22 2.72
CA GLU A 47 -17.50 0.40 3.64
C GLU A 47 -18.95 0.84 3.53
N LEU A 48 -19.76 0.00 2.89
CA LEU A 48 -21.14 0.30 2.55
C LEU A 48 -22.08 -0.58 3.35
N ASN A 49 -23.16 0.02 3.84
CA ASN A 49 -24.23 -0.68 4.54
C ASN A 49 -25.55 -0.44 3.82
N TRP A 50 -26.42 -1.46 3.78
CA TRP A 50 -27.76 -1.40 3.20
C TRP A 50 -28.71 -2.27 4.01
N TRP A 51 -29.99 -2.09 3.82
CA TRP A 51 -31.03 -2.90 4.40
C TRP A 51 -32.24 -2.96 3.46
N GLY A 52 -33.12 -3.93 3.64
CA GLY A 52 -34.34 -4.10 2.86
C GLY A 52 -35.52 -4.43 3.74
N GLU A 53 -36.69 -4.01 3.32
CA GLU A 53 -37.97 -4.41 3.90
C GLU A 53 -38.86 -5.01 2.82
N ASP A 54 -39.63 -6.03 3.22
CA ASP A 54 -40.64 -6.67 2.40
C ASP A 54 -41.97 -6.64 3.18
N SER A 55 -43.03 -6.08 2.58
CA SER A 55 -44.30 -5.84 3.28
C SER A 55 -45.14 -7.07 3.43
N ASP A 56 -44.93 -8.12 2.68
CA ASP A 56 -45.71 -9.36 2.67
C ASP A 56 -44.88 -10.64 2.79
N GLY A 57 -43.55 -10.52 3.03
CA GLY A 57 -42.62 -11.61 3.17
C GLY A 57 -41.43 -11.29 4.02
N SER A 58 -40.27 -11.72 3.56
CA SER A 58 -38.98 -11.42 4.16
C SER A 58 -37.89 -11.29 3.10
N VAL A 59 -36.95 -10.36 3.33
CA VAL A 59 -35.76 -10.24 2.48
C VAL A 59 -34.81 -11.42 2.78
N GLU A 60 -34.41 -12.18 1.76
CA GLU A 60 -33.43 -13.27 1.88
C GLU A 60 -32.01 -12.82 1.58
N GLY A 61 -31.84 -11.77 0.79
CA GLY A 61 -30.52 -11.26 0.45
C GLY A 61 -30.55 -10.12 -0.55
N TYR A 62 -29.39 -9.83 -1.08
CA TYR A 62 -29.16 -8.66 -1.92
C TYR A 62 -28.28 -8.99 -3.11
N TYR A 63 -28.62 -8.42 -4.26
CA TYR A 63 -27.73 -8.35 -5.41
C TYR A 63 -27.10 -6.95 -5.47
N TYR A 64 -25.80 -6.89 -5.65
CA TYR A 64 -25.07 -5.64 -5.80
C TYR A 64 -24.12 -5.67 -6.97
N LYS A 65 -23.75 -4.50 -7.47
CA LYS A 65 -22.69 -4.32 -8.46
C LYS A 65 -22.17 -2.89 -8.46
N TRP A 66 -20.93 -2.75 -8.92
CA TRP A 66 -20.36 -1.46 -9.29
C TRP A 66 -20.62 -1.11 -10.76
N SER A 67 -20.44 0.17 -11.12
CA SER A 67 -20.67 0.65 -12.50
C SER A 67 -19.80 -0.03 -13.56
N ASN A 68 -18.63 -0.54 -13.19
CA ASN A 68 -17.70 -1.29 -14.04
C ASN A 68 -17.97 -2.80 -14.07
N ASP A 69 -18.87 -3.30 -13.22
CA ASP A 69 -19.23 -4.73 -13.22
C ASP A 69 -20.28 -5.03 -14.28
N THR A 70 -20.11 -6.17 -14.94
CA THR A 70 -21.06 -6.66 -15.95
C THR A 70 -22.10 -7.61 -15.35
N VAL A 71 -21.82 -8.15 -14.15
CA VAL A 71 -22.64 -9.18 -13.49
C VAL A 71 -22.98 -8.72 -12.07
N TRP A 72 -24.16 -9.07 -11.61
CA TRP A 72 -24.58 -8.86 -10.24
C TRP A 72 -23.95 -9.91 -9.33
N SER A 73 -23.44 -9.50 -8.16
CA SER A 73 -22.98 -10.38 -7.07
C SER A 73 -24.07 -10.50 -6.03
N TYR A 74 -24.19 -11.69 -5.40
CA TYR A 74 -25.17 -11.97 -4.36
C TYR A 74 -24.51 -11.99 -2.98
N THR A 75 -25.25 -11.50 -1.97
CA THR A 75 -24.87 -11.59 -0.56
C THR A 75 -26.10 -11.64 0.33
N GLU A 76 -26.02 -12.32 1.47
CA GLU A 76 -27.03 -12.28 2.54
C GLU A 76 -26.72 -11.18 3.57
N LEU A 77 -25.55 -10.54 3.47
CA LEU A 77 -25.10 -9.50 4.38
C LEU A 77 -25.70 -8.15 4.00
N GLU A 78 -25.95 -7.33 5.00
CA GLU A 78 -26.41 -5.94 4.86
C GLU A 78 -25.26 -4.94 4.81
N SER A 79 -24.04 -5.43 4.56
CA SER A 79 -22.84 -4.59 4.47
C SER A 79 -21.75 -5.25 3.63
N GLY A 80 -20.80 -4.44 3.15
CA GLY A 80 -19.63 -4.92 2.46
C GLY A 80 -18.48 -3.91 2.49
N VAL A 81 -17.26 -4.42 2.44
CA VAL A 81 -16.05 -3.62 2.25
C VAL A 81 -15.55 -3.87 0.84
N PHE A 82 -15.36 -2.81 0.09
CA PHE A 82 -14.98 -2.85 -1.30
C PHE A 82 -13.73 -2.00 -1.52
N TYR A 83 -12.88 -2.45 -2.45
CA TYR A 83 -11.78 -1.67 -2.99
C TYR A 83 -12.08 -1.37 -4.45
N VAL A 84 -12.35 -0.12 -4.74
CA VAL A 84 -12.73 0.30 -6.10
C VAL A 84 -11.47 0.59 -6.90
N PRO A 85 -11.24 -0.04 -8.06
CA PRO A 85 -10.01 0.11 -8.82
C PRO A 85 -9.96 1.47 -9.50
N ILE A 86 -9.36 2.45 -8.84
CA ILE A 86 -9.12 3.78 -9.38
C ILE A 86 -8.02 3.71 -10.44
N ARG A 87 -8.21 4.47 -11.53
CA ARG A 87 -7.25 4.53 -12.65
C ARG A 87 -6.89 5.96 -13.04
N SER A 88 -7.35 6.94 -12.28
CA SER A 88 -7.08 8.35 -12.49
C SER A 88 -7.15 9.09 -11.15
N GLU A 89 -6.65 10.30 -11.09
CA GLU A 89 -6.66 11.12 -9.86
C GLU A 89 -8.05 11.25 -9.22
N LEU A 90 -9.09 11.28 -10.03
CA LEU A 90 -10.48 11.33 -9.58
C LEU A 90 -11.35 10.54 -10.57
N ASP A 91 -12.01 9.51 -10.07
CA ASP A 91 -12.99 8.71 -10.81
C ASP A 91 -14.35 8.75 -10.13
N VAL A 92 -15.41 8.51 -10.91
CA VAL A 92 -16.79 8.47 -10.40
C VAL A 92 -17.35 7.07 -10.60
N PHE A 93 -17.61 6.39 -9.50
CA PHE A 93 -18.20 5.06 -9.47
C PHE A 93 -19.64 5.11 -9.00
N SER A 94 -20.44 4.16 -9.45
CA SER A 94 -21.79 3.97 -8.92
C SER A 94 -21.90 2.56 -8.35
N PHE A 95 -22.33 2.48 -7.11
CA PHE A 95 -22.74 1.23 -6.47
C PHE A 95 -24.25 1.08 -6.62
N GLN A 96 -24.74 -0.10 -6.94
CA GLN A 96 -26.14 -0.44 -7.06
C GLN A 96 -26.42 -1.67 -6.19
N VAL A 97 -27.57 -1.64 -5.50
CA VAL A 97 -28.04 -2.75 -4.68
C VAL A 97 -29.55 -2.94 -4.88
N LYS A 98 -29.99 -4.16 -4.93
CA LYS A 98 -31.40 -4.56 -4.95
C LYS A 98 -31.62 -5.75 -4.04
N ALA A 99 -32.72 -5.81 -3.36
CA ALA A 99 -33.05 -6.90 -2.49
C ALA A 99 -33.75 -8.05 -3.27
N VAL A 100 -33.74 -9.25 -2.69
CA VAL A 100 -34.50 -10.40 -3.16
C VAL A 100 -35.28 -10.99 -1.97
N ASP A 101 -36.55 -11.31 -2.17
CA ASP A 101 -37.44 -11.86 -1.18
C ASP A 101 -37.35 -13.40 -1.07
N ASN A 102 -38.10 -13.97 -0.10
CA ASN A 102 -38.19 -15.40 0.14
C ASN A 102 -38.97 -16.19 -0.93
N LEU A 103 -39.55 -15.56 -1.90
CA LEU A 103 -40.18 -16.15 -3.06
C LEU A 103 -39.33 -16.04 -4.33
N GLY A 104 -38.15 -15.41 -4.23
CA GLY A 104 -37.22 -15.18 -5.33
C GLY A 104 -37.58 -13.98 -6.23
N ASN A 105 -38.46 -13.09 -5.77
CA ASN A 105 -38.71 -11.85 -6.49
C ASN A 105 -37.58 -10.86 -6.20
N GLU A 106 -37.13 -10.20 -7.25
CA GLU A 106 -36.09 -9.16 -7.16
C GLU A 106 -36.72 -7.78 -7.25
N ASP A 107 -36.17 -6.85 -6.47
CA ASP A 107 -36.53 -5.44 -6.59
C ASP A 107 -36.28 -4.92 -8.03
N PRO A 108 -37.32 -4.44 -8.72
CA PRO A 108 -37.18 -3.96 -10.09
C PRO A 108 -36.47 -2.59 -10.20
N THR A 109 -36.27 -1.89 -9.06
CA THR A 109 -35.73 -0.52 -8.99
C THR A 109 -34.49 -0.43 -8.11
N PRO A 110 -33.35 -0.98 -8.53
CA PRO A 110 -32.14 -0.99 -7.72
C PRO A 110 -31.78 0.40 -7.19
N SER A 111 -31.50 0.47 -5.91
CA SER A 111 -30.95 1.68 -5.28
C SER A 111 -29.55 1.95 -5.80
N LYS A 112 -29.21 3.25 -5.98
CA LYS A 112 -27.96 3.67 -6.58
C LYS A 112 -27.28 4.75 -5.75
N LEU A 113 -26.01 4.50 -5.39
CA LEU A 113 -25.09 5.46 -4.79
C LEU A 113 -24.03 5.84 -5.82
N THR A 114 -23.78 7.14 -5.98
CA THR A 114 -22.69 7.62 -6.84
C THR A 114 -21.61 8.24 -5.97
N LEU A 115 -20.40 7.73 -6.11
CA LEU A 115 -19.23 8.08 -5.30
C LEU A 115 -18.12 8.64 -6.19
N PRO A 116 -17.75 9.91 -6.03
CA PRO A 116 -16.50 10.43 -6.54
C PRO A 116 -15.38 9.93 -5.63
N ILE A 117 -14.44 9.20 -6.18
CA ILE A 117 -13.34 8.58 -5.45
C ILE A 117 -12.05 9.24 -5.91
N LYS A 118 -11.28 9.76 -4.95
CA LYS A 118 -9.97 10.35 -5.19
C LYS A 118 -8.88 9.34 -4.91
N ASN A 119 -7.89 9.30 -5.81
CA ASN A 119 -6.69 8.52 -5.62
C ASN A 119 -5.88 8.99 -4.41
N SER A 120 -5.31 8.04 -3.67
CA SER A 120 -4.33 8.29 -2.63
C SER A 120 -2.96 7.87 -3.15
N SER A 121 -1.96 8.70 -2.98
CA SER A 121 -0.60 8.35 -3.41
C SER A 121 -0.05 7.18 -2.60
N PRO A 122 0.66 6.24 -3.21
CA PRO A 122 1.25 5.10 -2.51
C PRO A 122 2.40 5.53 -1.59
N GLU A 123 2.73 4.68 -0.63
CA GLU A 123 3.81 4.88 0.31
C GLU A 123 4.81 3.71 0.26
N ILE A 124 6.08 4.02 0.45
CA ILE A 124 7.16 3.05 0.58
C ILE A 124 8.02 3.42 1.79
N ALA A 125 8.44 2.41 2.57
CA ALA A 125 9.31 2.60 3.73
C ALA A 125 10.27 1.42 3.89
N PHE A 126 11.53 1.68 4.27
CA PHE A 126 12.46 0.61 4.57
C PHE A 126 12.01 -0.21 5.78
N ARG A 127 12.10 -1.53 5.67
CA ARG A 127 11.83 -2.45 6.78
C ARG A 127 13.05 -2.54 7.69
N TYR A 128 12.99 -1.88 8.81
CA TYR A 128 14.11 -1.66 9.71
C TYR A 128 14.74 -2.96 10.26
N LEU A 129 13.93 -3.95 10.63
CA LEU A 129 14.42 -5.18 11.27
C LEU A 129 15.12 -6.17 10.33
N SER A 130 14.76 -6.16 9.05
CA SER A 130 15.33 -7.08 8.05
C SER A 130 16.41 -6.44 7.19
N ASN A 131 16.59 -5.12 7.32
CA ASN A 131 17.58 -4.35 6.58
C ASN A 131 18.18 -3.30 7.53
N PRO A 132 19.25 -3.66 8.29
CA PRO A 132 19.80 -2.77 9.30
C PRO A 132 20.31 -1.48 8.64
N LEU A 133 19.60 -0.40 8.94
CA LEU A 133 19.91 0.95 8.45
C LEU A 133 20.85 1.72 9.41
N ILE A 134 21.20 1.08 10.52
CA ILE A 134 22.05 1.67 11.56
C ILE A 134 23.52 1.64 11.14
N ALA A 135 24.27 2.58 11.70
CA ALA A 135 25.72 2.61 11.56
C ALA A 135 26.41 1.51 12.39
N ASP A 136 27.63 1.18 12.04
CA ASP A 136 28.49 0.34 12.86
C ASP A 136 28.77 1.03 14.22
N ILE A 137 28.99 0.24 15.26
CA ILE A 137 29.25 0.75 16.62
C ILE A 137 30.45 1.72 16.60
N GLY A 138 30.20 2.94 17.08
CA GLY A 138 31.23 3.98 17.15
C GLY A 138 31.56 4.66 15.82
N SER A 139 30.71 4.51 14.79
CA SER A 139 30.85 5.12 13.48
C SER A 139 29.50 5.55 12.94
N ASP A 140 29.44 6.66 12.21
CA ASP A 140 28.25 7.08 11.45
C ASP A 140 28.12 6.33 10.11
N THR A 141 28.95 5.33 9.86
CA THR A 141 29.06 4.62 8.58
C THR A 141 28.52 3.20 8.69
N SER A 142 27.59 2.86 7.79
CA SER A 142 27.19 1.48 7.55
C SER A 142 28.10 0.86 6.49
N PHE A 143 28.79 -0.21 6.83
CA PHE A 143 29.70 -0.91 5.93
C PHE A 143 29.04 -2.15 5.35
N THR A 144 29.25 -2.37 4.05
CA THR A 144 28.87 -3.61 3.37
C THR A 144 30.00 -4.08 2.46
N PHE A 145 29.95 -5.33 2.04
CA PHE A 145 30.71 -5.85 0.91
C PHE A 145 29.92 -5.60 -0.40
N PRO A 146 30.45 -5.99 -1.59
CA PRO A 146 29.81 -5.73 -2.88
C PRO A 146 28.42 -6.36 -3.09
N THR A 147 27.79 -6.87 -2.04
CA THR A 147 26.42 -7.41 -2.07
C THR A 147 25.62 -6.81 -0.92
N ARG A 148 24.42 -6.33 -1.21
CA ARG A 148 23.49 -5.84 -0.19
C ARG A 148 22.05 -6.08 -0.61
N THR A 149 21.22 -6.53 0.34
CA THR A 149 19.77 -6.62 0.18
C THR A 149 19.11 -5.44 0.84
N PHE A 150 18.20 -4.80 0.13
CA PHE A 150 17.26 -3.81 0.66
C PHE A 150 15.87 -4.43 0.71
N VAL A 151 15.14 -4.15 1.78
CA VAL A 151 13.79 -4.63 2.03
C VAL A 151 12.93 -3.45 2.45
N TRP A 152 11.71 -3.39 1.91
CA TRP A 152 10.76 -2.32 2.19
C TRP A 152 9.35 -2.85 2.36
N ASP A 153 8.50 -2.05 2.97
CA ASP A 153 7.08 -2.23 3.03
C ASP A 153 6.42 -1.26 2.06
N LEU A 154 5.36 -1.71 1.43
CA LEU A 154 4.53 -0.95 0.51
C LEU A 154 3.15 -0.78 1.13
N TYR A 155 2.58 0.39 0.98
CA TYR A 155 1.24 0.68 1.45
C TYR A 155 0.55 1.64 0.50
N ASP A 156 -0.72 1.33 0.21
CA ASP A 156 -1.62 2.23 -0.48
C ASP A 156 -2.98 2.19 0.23
N GLN A 157 -3.53 3.36 0.53
CA GLN A 157 -4.86 3.45 1.16
C GLN A 157 -5.95 2.89 0.25
N ASP A 158 -5.73 2.93 -1.06
CA ASP A 158 -6.62 2.42 -2.09
C ASP A 158 -6.49 0.91 -2.32
N GLY A 159 -5.58 0.26 -1.58
CA GLY A 159 -5.24 -1.16 -1.64
C GLY A 159 -3.85 -1.38 -2.25
N ASN A 160 -3.05 -2.25 -1.64
CA ASN A 160 -1.68 -2.52 -2.12
C ASN A 160 -1.64 -3.10 -3.54
N GLU A 161 -2.73 -3.70 -4.01
CA GLU A 161 -2.88 -4.19 -5.38
C GLU A 161 -2.95 -3.07 -6.44
N THR A 162 -3.15 -1.83 -6.03
CA THR A 162 -3.09 -0.67 -6.92
C THR A 162 -1.66 -0.25 -7.25
N ILE A 163 -0.68 -0.66 -6.44
CA ILE A 163 0.74 -0.40 -6.69
C ILE A 163 1.19 -1.26 -7.86
N THR A 164 1.53 -0.62 -8.97
CA THR A 164 1.89 -1.30 -10.23
C THR A 164 3.38 -1.42 -10.43
N ASP A 165 4.15 -0.52 -9.85
CA ASP A 165 5.58 -0.41 -10.08
C ASP A 165 6.33 -0.02 -8.80
N VAL A 166 7.48 -0.63 -8.59
CA VAL A 166 8.50 -0.16 -7.66
C VAL A 166 9.73 0.23 -8.48
N TYR A 167 10.37 1.31 -8.11
CA TYR A 167 11.58 1.79 -8.75
C TYR A 167 12.70 1.92 -7.74
N TYR A 168 13.91 1.52 -8.12
CA TYR A 168 15.10 1.83 -7.36
C TYR A 168 16.19 2.47 -8.23
N SER A 169 17.11 3.15 -7.59
CA SER A 169 18.27 3.74 -8.22
C SER A 169 19.47 3.75 -7.26
N ILE A 170 20.68 3.78 -7.83
CA ILE A 170 21.94 3.84 -7.10
C ILE A 170 22.64 5.15 -7.43
N ASP A 171 23.08 5.84 -6.39
CA ASP A 171 23.91 7.05 -6.41
C ASP A 171 23.24 8.30 -7.04
N ASP A 172 22.26 8.16 -7.94
CA ASP A 172 21.61 9.28 -8.62
C ASP A 172 20.12 9.02 -8.83
N THR A 173 19.31 10.07 -8.87
CA THR A 173 17.86 10.06 -9.10
C THR A 173 17.47 10.63 -10.47
N CYS A 174 18.39 10.65 -11.44
CA CYS A 174 18.10 11.12 -12.79
C CYS A 174 16.98 10.27 -13.44
N VAL A 175 16.26 10.85 -14.41
CA VAL A 175 15.09 10.20 -15.05
C VAL A 175 15.44 8.82 -15.61
N SER A 176 16.63 8.64 -16.19
CA SER A 176 17.09 7.37 -16.77
C SER A 176 17.81 6.47 -15.78
N CYS A 177 17.98 6.87 -14.51
CA CYS A 177 18.70 6.11 -13.50
C CYS A 177 17.82 5.07 -12.80
N TRP A 178 16.51 5.20 -12.93
CA TRP A 178 15.54 4.33 -12.25
C TRP A 178 15.41 2.98 -12.94
N ILE A 179 15.54 1.92 -12.14
CA ILE A 179 15.30 0.54 -12.56
C ILE A 179 13.95 0.12 -12.02
N ARG A 180 13.09 -0.38 -12.90
CA ARG A 180 11.72 -0.79 -12.59
C ARG A 180 11.71 -2.23 -12.06
N LEU A 181 10.91 -2.47 -11.02
CA LEU A 181 10.49 -3.76 -10.48
C LEU A 181 8.96 -3.86 -10.57
N ASP A 182 8.43 -5.07 -10.40
CA ASP A 182 6.99 -5.27 -10.30
C ASP A 182 6.44 -4.69 -8.99
N GLY A 183 5.15 -4.30 -8.98
CA GLY A 183 4.54 -3.56 -7.88
C GLY A 183 4.42 -4.33 -6.56
N ASP A 184 4.54 -5.66 -6.58
CA ASP A 184 4.51 -6.52 -5.40
C ASP A 184 5.91 -6.87 -4.83
N GLU A 185 6.98 -6.40 -5.51
CA GLU A 185 8.34 -6.63 -5.04
C GLU A 185 8.65 -5.80 -3.80
N THR A 186 9.03 -6.49 -2.72
CA THR A 186 9.35 -5.88 -1.42
C THR A 186 10.83 -5.94 -1.05
N SER A 187 11.69 -6.40 -1.97
CA SER A 187 13.12 -6.47 -1.74
C SER A 187 13.93 -6.51 -3.02
N ILE A 188 15.19 -6.13 -2.93
CA ILE A 188 16.18 -6.28 -3.99
C ILE A 188 17.54 -6.64 -3.40
N THR A 189 18.21 -7.62 -3.99
CA THR A 189 19.61 -7.92 -3.67
C THR A 189 20.50 -7.37 -4.78
N LEU A 190 21.29 -6.38 -4.44
CA LEU A 190 22.30 -5.79 -5.30
C LEU A 190 23.60 -6.58 -5.17
N ASN A 191 24.19 -6.92 -6.31
CA ASN A 191 25.47 -7.63 -6.38
C ASN A 191 26.47 -6.82 -7.19
N ASN A 192 27.75 -7.10 -7.00
CA ASN A 192 28.84 -6.45 -7.73
C ASN A 192 28.87 -4.94 -7.56
N LEU A 193 28.48 -4.44 -6.38
CA LEU A 193 28.59 -3.02 -6.06
C LEU A 193 30.06 -2.61 -6.09
N GLU A 194 30.35 -1.54 -6.80
CA GLU A 194 31.67 -0.94 -6.82
C GLU A 194 32.05 -0.38 -5.44
N PRO A 195 33.29 -0.58 -4.96
CA PRO A 195 33.74 -0.02 -3.68
C PRO A 195 33.64 1.50 -3.63
N GLY A 196 33.31 2.02 -2.46
CA GLY A 196 33.19 3.46 -2.20
C GLY A 196 31.89 3.84 -1.52
N GLU A 197 31.65 5.14 -1.38
CA GLU A 197 30.41 5.67 -0.86
C GLU A 197 29.28 5.47 -1.89
N ARG A 198 28.13 5.04 -1.39
CA ARG A 198 26.95 4.74 -2.20
C ARG A 198 25.71 5.34 -1.59
N LYS A 199 24.71 5.55 -2.44
CA LYS A 199 23.34 5.87 -2.03
C LYS A 199 22.37 4.96 -2.76
N PHE A 200 21.35 4.52 -2.04
CA PHE A 200 20.23 3.78 -2.58
C PHE A 200 18.97 4.62 -2.49
N PHE A 201 18.18 4.63 -3.54
CA PHE A 201 16.89 5.33 -3.60
C PHE A 201 15.82 4.36 -4.04
N ALA A 202 14.61 4.51 -3.49
CA ALA A 202 13.45 3.77 -3.97
C ALA A 202 12.19 4.65 -3.93
N LYS A 203 11.24 4.32 -4.80
CA LYS A 203 9.89 4.87 -4.85
C LYS A 203 8.95 3.84 -5.45
N CYS A 204 7.66 4.00 -5.23
CA CYS A 204 6.63 3.20 -5.89
C CYS A 204 5.65 4.09 -6.65
N LYS A 205 4.86 3.45 -7.52
CA LYS A 205 3.86 4.09 -8.36
C LYS A 205 2.60 3.24 -8.41
N ASP A 206 1.45 3.87 -8.35
CA ASP A 206 0.15 3.23 -8.45
C ASP A 206 -0.41 3.19 -9.89
N ILE A 207 -1.56 2.54 -10.03
CA ILE A 207 -2.28 2.40 -11.30
C ILE A 207 -2.86 3.73 -11.81
N ALA A 208 -3.10 4.71 -10.94
CA ALA A 208 -3.56 6.05 -11.30
C ALA A 208 -2.43 6.93 -11.84
N GLY A 209 -1.19 6.56 -11.57
CA GLY A 209 0.00 7.25 -12.03
C GLY A 209 0.70 8.08 -10.97
N ASP A 210 0.19 8.10 -9.74
CA ASP A 210 0.82 8.81 -8.63
C ASP A 210 2.05 8.06 -8.13
N GLU A 211 3.03 8.82 -7.68
CA GLU A 211 4.29 8.29 -7.16
C GLU A 211 4.41 8.61 -5.67
N SER A 212 4.99 7.67 -4.91
CA SER A 212 5.39 7.90 -3.52
C SER A 212 6.49 8.97 -3.43
N ARG A 213 6.72 9.46 -2.22
CA ARG A 213 7.99 10.15 -1.96
C ARG A 213 9.16 9.18 -2.18
N ILE A 214 10.31 9.74 -2.58
CA ILE A 214 11.55 8.97 -2.69
C ILE A 214 12.09 8.71 -1.28
N ILE A 215 12.35 7.45 -0.95
CA ILE A 215 13.11 7.06 0.23
C ILE A 215 14.57 6.86 -0.16
N GLN A 216 15.49 7.14 0.76
CA GLN A 216 16.92 7.01 0.50
C GLN A 216 17.64 6.31 1.65
N PHE A 217 18.70 5.61 1.32
CA PHE A 217 19.68 5.10 2.27
C PHE A 217 21.11 5.49 1.83
N PRO A 218 21.95 6.05 2.72
CA PRO A 218 21.63 6.42 4.10
C PRO A 218 20.65 7.60 4.18
N ASP A 219 19.84 7.62 5.23
CA ASP A 219 18.94 8.73 5.54
C ASP A 219 19.53 9.55 6.69
N SER A 220 20.16 10.65 6.35
CA SER A 220 20.77 11.57 7.31
C SER A 220 19.78 12.47 8.03
N SER A 221 18.48 12.34 7.77
CA SER A 221 17.44 13.13 8.44
C SER A 221 17.26 12.74 9.91
N GLU A 222 17.63 11.50 10.28
CA GLU A 222 17.56 10.99 11.64
C GLU A 222 18.96 10.72 12.20
N GLN A 223 19.21 11.21 13.42
CA GLN A 223 20.52 11.20 14.05
C GLN A 223 21.03 9.80 14.39
N ASP A 224 20.11 8.83 14.61
CA ASP A 224 20.46 7.46 14.98
C ASP A 224 20.69 6.55 13.75
N ASN A 225 20.44 7.06 12.55
CA ASN A 225 20.67 6.33 11.32
C ASN A 225 22.09 6.49 10.80
N ALA A 226 22.55 5.54 9.96
CA ALA A 226 23.80 5.68 9.25
C ALA A 226 23.80 6.95 8.40
N GLN A 227 24.87 7.72 8.47
CA GLN A 227 25.07 8.93 7.69
C GLN A 227 25.78 8.63 6.36
N ILE A 228 26.55 7.57 6.32
CA ILE A 228 27.33 7.10 5.18
C ILE A 228 27.10 5.62 4.98
N TRP A 229 26.89 5.19 3.73
CA TRP A 229 26.98 3.82 3.31
C TRP A 229 28.25 3.62 2.47
N TYR A 230 29.15 2.75 2.94
CA TYR A 230 30.42 2.48 2.29
C TYR A 230 30.54 1.02 1.91
N VAL A 231 30.74 0.74 0.62
CA VAL A 231 31.01 -0.59 0.11
C VAL A 231 32.51 -0.88 0.20
N LYS A 232 32.87 -1.88 1.00
CA LYS A 232 34.26 -2.31 1.17
C LYS A 232 34.74 -3.13 -0.04
N PRO A 233 35.98 -2.94 -0.52
CA PRO A 233 36.52 -3.81 -1.55
C PRO A 233 36.76 -5.23 -1.01
N ILE A 234 36.54 -6.23 -1.86
CA ILE A 234 36.93 -7.59 -1.57
C ILE A 234 38.50 -7.63 -1.58
N ARG A 235 39.09 -8.13 -0.51
CA ARG A 235 40.55 -8.23 -0.35
C ARG A 235 41.06 -9.67 -0.44
N GLY A 236 40.15 -10.64 -0.48
CA GLY A 236 40.49 -12.07 -0.51
C GLY A 236 39.27 -12.92 -0.80
N ASP A 237 39.46 -14.18 -0.99
CA ASP A 237 38.42 -15.15 -1.36
C ASP A 237 37.61 -15.68 -0.16
N ILE A 238 38.03 -15.31 1.07
CA ILE A 238 37.43 -15.79 2.31
C ILE A 238 37.00 -14.61 3.15
N LEU A 239 35.73 -14.62 3.62
CA LEU A 239 35.16 -13.69 4.58
C LEU A 239 35.05 -14.36 5.93
N ILE A 240 35.72 -13.81 6.95
CA ILE A 240 35.51 -14.17 8.35
C ILE A 240 34.54 -13.17 8.97
N VAL A 241 33.39 -13.66 9.47
CA VAL A 241 32.45 -12.88 10.23
C VAL A 241 32.60 -13.24 11.72
N ASP A 242 33.02 -12.27 12.52
CA ASP A 242 33.11 -12.39 13.97
C ASP A 242 31.97 -11.59 14.59
N ASP A 243 30.95 -12.29 15.11
CA ASP A 243 29.76 -11.71 15.76
C ASP A 243 29.84 -11.79 17.30
N TYR A 244 31.00 -12.15 17.83
CA TYR A 244 31.20 -12.14 19.27
C TYR A 244 31.32 -10.71 19.80
N PRO A 245 30.80 -10.44 21.00
CA PRO A 245 31.00 -9.16 21.67
C PRO A 245 32.48 -8.80 21.78
N LEU A 246 32.80 -7.52 21.60
CA LEU A 246 34.19 -7.01 21.64
C LEU A 246 34.94 -7.28 22.94
N ASP A 247 34.22 -7.54 24.03
CA ASP A 247 34.74 -7.89 25.35
C ASP A 247 34.93 -9.39 25.56
N ASN A 248 34.67 -10.20 24.55
CA ASN A 248 34.85 -11.66 24.64
C ASN A 248 36.35 -12.00 24.70
N ALA A 249 36.79 -12.49 25.85
CA ALA A 249 38.18 -12.84 26.11
C ALA A 249 38.70 -14.06 25.31
N ASN A 250 37.87 -14.74 24.56
CA ASN A 250 38.21 -15.99 23.88
C ASN A 250 39.06 -15.83 22.62
N ASN A 251 39.30 -14.59 22.14
CA ASN A 251 40.17 -14.29 20.99
C ASN A 251 39.94 -15.20 19.75
N ALA A 252 38.71 -15.60 19.48
CA ALA A 252 38.38 -16.52 18.40
C ALA A 252 38.89 -16.00 17.04
N LEU A 253 38.74 -14.69 16.80
CA LEU A 253 39.25 -14.06 15.58
C LEU A 253 40.74 -14.24 15.39
N SER A 254 41.54 -14.02 16.45
CA SER A 254 43.01 -14.20 16.38
C SER A 254 43.41 -15.64 16.07
N TRP A 255 42.64 -16.60 16.59
CA TRP A 255 42.89 -18.03 16.29
C TRP A 255 42.57 -18.34 14.83
N TYR A 256 41.45 -17.89 14.29
CA TYR A 256 41.09 -18.06 12.88
C TYR A 256 42.09 -17.39 11.93
N LEU A 257 42.52 -16.17 12.23
CA LEU A 257 43.54 -15.48 11.44
C LEU A 257 44.87 -16.22 11.45
N SER A 258 45.27 -16.75 12.59
CA SER A 258 46.50 -17.56 12.71
C SER A 258 46.42 -18.88 11.92
N MET A 259 45.26 -19.51 11.86
CA MET A 259 45.04 -20.68 11.00
C MET A 259 45.15 -20.37 9.52
N MET A 260 44.61 -19.22 9.10
CA MET A 260 44.63 -18.78 7.70
C MET A 260 46.04 -18.41 7.23
N ASP A 261 46.91 -17.90 8.11
CA ASP A 261 48.32 -17.63 7.79
C ASP A 261 49.15 -18.92 7.56
N THR A 262 48.56 -20.08 7.87
CA THR A 262 49.23 -21.38 7.71
C THR A 262 48.72 -22.18 6.48
N LEU A 263 47.72 -21.66 5.79
CA LEU A 263 47.21 -22.22 4.52
C LEU A 263 47.77 -21.49 3.32
#